data_67178cdb784ec1cc87d58dcd10420fb5
#
_entry.id   67178cdb784ec1cc87d58dcd10420fb5
#
_cell.length_a   1.000
_cell.length_b   1.000
_cell.length_c   1.000
_cell.angle_alpha   90.00
_cell.angle_beta   90.00
_cell.angle_gamma   90.00
#
_symmetry.space_group_name_H-M   'P 1'
#
loop_
_entity.id
_entity.type
_entity.pdbx_description
1 polymer ?
#
loop_
_entity_poly.entity_id
_entity_poly.type
_entity_poly.pdbx_seq_one_letter_code
_entity_poly.pdbx_strand_id
1 'polypeptide(L)'
;MDAVSLREKIDGDWFFRGGAWWRLEPIAGIRNMARQMLEGEARFATIVATSAADRSLRVSWHWDVFGTLLSVESLLPPGGLMPTITDIYPGADWAERETRDYFAVEFAGRDSTPPLMLRATDRPGILLETKGAVR
;
A
#
# COMPACT_ATOMS: atom_id res chain seq x y z
N MET A 1 2.47 10.16 -20.43
CA MET A 1 1.05 9.68 -20.42
C MET A 1 0.34 10.37 -19.29
N ASP A 2 -0.83 10.92 -19.52
CA ASP A 2 -1.59 11.57 -18.47
C ASP A 2 -2.46 10.56 -17.68
N ALA A 3 -3.09 11.03 -16.61
CA ALA A 3 -3.87 10.16 -15.73
C ALA A 3 -5.11 9.57 -16.43
N VAL A 4 -5.72 10.31 -17.37
CA VAL A 4 -6.88 9.82 -18.12
C VAL A 4 -6.45 8.65 -19.00
N SER A 5 -5.40 8.83 -19.77
CA SER A 5 -4.88 7.79 -20.67
C SER A 5 -4.41 6.57 -19.90
N LEU A 6 -3.76 6.77 -18.75
CA LEU A 6 -3.29 5.67 -17.92
C LEU A 6 -4.45 4.87 -17.32
N ARG A 7 -5.51 5.55 -16.84
CA ARG A 7 -6.69 4.86 -16.32
C ARG A 7 -7.41 4.06 -17.42
N GLU A 8 -7.46 4.59 -18.64
CA GLU A 8 -8.05 3.88 -19.76
C GLU A 8 -7.26 2.64 -20.16
N LYS A 9 -5.93 2.72 -20.05
CA LYS A 9 -5.04 1.60 -20.36
C LYS A 9 -5.08 0.51 -19.30
N ILE A 10 -5.26 0.89 -18.03
CA ILE A 10 -5.39 -0.06 -16.94
C ILE A 10 -6.84 -0.48 -16.83
N ASP A 11 -7.10 -1.73 -17.16
CA ASP A 11 -8.44 -2.29 -17.16
C ASP A 11 -9.04 -2.29 -15.74
N GLY A 12 -10.32 -1.98 -15.62
CA GLY A 12 -11.06 -2.02 -14.36
C GLY A 12 -11.91 -0.78 -14.11
N ASP A 13 -12.61 -0.80 -12.99
CA ASP A 13 -13.55 0.25 -12.62
C ASP A 13 -12.89 1.28 -11.72
N TRP A 14 -12.78 2.50 -12.22
CA TRP A 14 -12.27 3.63 -11.46
C TRP A 14 -13.42 4.51 -10.98
N PHE A 15 -13.33 5.01 -9.76
CA PHE A 15 -14.28 5.98 -9.23
C PHE A 15 -13.54 7.16 -8.57
N PHE A 16 -14.14 8.34 -8.64
CA PHE A 16 -13.56 9.56 -8.09
C PHE A 16 -14.09 9.83 -6.69
N ARG A 17 -13.19 10.03 -5.71
CA ARG A 17 -13.55 10.32 -4.33
C ARG A 17 -12.42 11.09 -3.64
N GLY A 18 -12.78 12.18 -2.96
CA GLY A 18 -11.82 12.93 -2.16
C GLY A 18 -10.62 13.49 -2.94
N GLY A 19 -10.82 13.86 -4.20
CA GLY A 19 -9.75 14.41 -5.02
C GLY A 19 -8.85 13.39 -5.70
N ALA A 20 -9.16 12.11 -5.59
CA ALA A 20 -8.37 11.03 -6.18
C ALA A 20 -9.24 10.06 -6.95
N TRP A 21 -8.64 9.36 -7.90
CA TRP A 21 -9.28 8.24 -8.60
C TRP A 21 -8.89 6.95 -7.88
N TRP A 22 -9.89 6.13 -7.56
CA TRP A 22 -9.74 4.91 -6.79
C TRP A 22 -10.17 3.70 -7.56
N ARG A 23 -9.55 2.57 -7.26
CA ARG A 23 -10.05 1.26 -7.65
C ARG A 23 -9.77 0.25 -6.54
N LEU A 24 -10.58 -0.78 -6.49
CA LEU A 24 -10.36 -1.93 -5.61
C LEU A 24 -9.58 -2.99 -6.38
N GLU A 25 -8.62 -3.61 -5.73
CA GLU A 25 -7.78 -4.64 -6.34
C GLU A 25 -7.49 -5.73 -5.30
N PRO A 26 -7.54 -7.00 -5.67
CA PRO A 26 -7.04 -8.05 -4.77
C PRO A 26 -5.55 -7.86 -4.48
N ILE A 27 -5.11 -8.29 -3.30
CA ILE A 27 -3.70 -8.21 -2.90
C ILE A 27 -2.79 -8.84 -3.97
N ALA A 28 -3.21 -9.95 -4.57
CA ALA A 28 -2.41 -10.63 -5.59
C ALA A 28 -2.19 -9.79 -6.86
N GLY A 29 -3.00 -8.76 -7.08
CA GLY A 29 -2.89 -7.89 -8.26
C GLY A 29 -2.02 -6.66 -8.06
N ILE A 30 -1.54 -6.39 -6.86
CA ILE A 30 -0.86 -5.12 -6.55
C ILE A 30 0.46 -4.98 -7.30
N ARG A 31 1.26 -6.03 -7.38
CA ARG A 31 2.54 -5.95 -8.11
C ARG A 31 2.35 -5.66 -9.60
N ASN A 32 1.36 -6.30 -10.21
CA ASN A 32 1.04 -6.02 -11.61
C ASN A 32 0.55 -4.58 -11.79
N MET A 33 -0.25 -4.10 -10.85
CA MET A 33 -0.69 -2.70 -10.84
C MET A 33 0.49 -1.75 -10.77
N ALA A 34 1.45 -2.02 -9.88
CA ALA A 34 2.65 -1.20 -9.75
C ALA A 34 3.47 -1.18 -11.06
N ARG A 35 3.59 -2.32 -11.75
CA ARG A 35 4.28 -2.37 -13.05
C ARG A 35 3.57 -1.52 -14.10
N GLN A 36 2.24 -1.58 -14.15
CA GLN A 36 1.47 -0.77 -15.09
C GLN A 36 1.60 0.72 -14.78
N MET A 37 1.64 1.09 -13.50
CA MET A 37 1.87 2.47 -13.09
C MET A 37 3.26 2.94 -13.52
N LEU A 38 4.28 2.11 -13.35
CA LEU A 38 5.64 2.44 -13.76
C LEU A 38 5.74 2.63 -15.28
N GLU A 39 5.12 1.77 -16.05
CA GLU A 39 5.08 1.90 -17.51
C GLU A 39 4.40 3.20 -17.94
N GLY A 40 3.39 3.65 -17.19
CA GLY A 40 2.71 4.92 -17.41
C GLY A 40 3.42 6.13 -16.80
N GLU A 41 4.64 5.95 -16.30
CA GLU A 41 5.45 7.00 -15.69
C GLU A 41 4.79 7.66 -14.47
N ALA A 42 3.94 6.93 -13.77
CA ALA A 42 3.36 7.38 -12.52
C ALA A 42 4.42 7.39 -11.42
N ARG A 43 4.41 8.41 -10.59
CA ARG A 43 5.32 8.53 -9.46
C ARG A 43 4.66 7.91 -8.23
N PHE A 44 5.38 7.02 -7.55
CA PHE A 44 4.88 6.45 -6.31
C PHE A 44 4.84 7.52 -5.21
N ALA A 45 3.71 7.62 -4.50
CA ALA A 45 3.54 8.59 -3.42
C ALA A 45 3.66 7.93 -2.05
N THR A 46 2.78 7.00 -1.72
CA THR A 46 2.79 6.39 -0.39
C THR A 46 1.90 5.14 -0.31
N ILE A 47 1.99 4.46 0.83
CA ILE A 47 1.06 3.42 1.27
C ILE A 47 0.34 3.94 2.51
N VAL A 48 -0.97 3.78 2.56
CA VAL A 48 -1.79 4.12 3.74
C VAL A 48 -2.52 2.88 4.19
N ALA A 49 -2.51 2.59 5.49
CA ALA A 49 -3.21 1.44 6.03
C ALA A 49 -4.04 1.86 7.24
N THR A 50 -5.17 1.19 7.42
CA THR A 50 -6.00 1.29 8.62
C THR A 50 -6.37 -0.12 9.06
N SER A 51 -6.43 -0.32 10.38
CA SER A 51 -6.76 -1.62 10.93
C SER A 51 -8.17 -1.66 11.49
N ALA A 52 -8.83 -2.81 11.33
CA ALA A 52 -10.11 -3.09 11.98
C ALA A 52 -9.88 -3.86 13.28
N ALA A 53 -10.95 -3.99 14.08
CA ALA A 53 -10.90 -4.69 15.37
C ALA A 53 -10.47 -6.16 15.24
N ASP A 54 -10.73 -6.79 14.10
CA ASP A 54 -10.32 -8.17 13.80
C ASP A 54 -8.87 -8.27 13.28
N ARG A 55 -8.14 -7.16 13.25
CA ARG A 55 -6.79 -7.02 12.72
C ARG A 55 -6.66 -7.17 11.21
N SER A 56 -7.75 -7.19 10.47
CA SER A 56 -7.67 -7.02 9.03
C SER A 56 -7.23 -5.59 8.70
N LEU A 57 -6.56 -5.42 7.58
CA LEU A 57 -6.10 -4.10 7.14
C LEU A 57 -6.78 -3.72 5.84
N ARG A 58 -7.15 -2.46 5.77
CA ARG A 58 -7.48 -1.81 4.52
C ARG A 58 -6.24 -1.03 4.10
N VAL A 59 -5.66 -1.39 2.98
CA VAL A 59 -4.39 -0.83 2.52
C VAL A 59 -4.60 -0.15 1.19
N SER A 60 -4.03 1.04 1.03
CA SER A 60 -4.07 1.74 -0.25
C SER A 60 -2.68 2.19 -0.67
N TRP A 61 -2.40 2.02 -1.96
CA TRP A 61 -1.20 2.50 -2.64
C TRP A 61 -1.58 3.69 -3.49
N HIS A 62 -0.77 4.73 -3.46
CA HIS A 62 -1.08 5.99 -4.12
C HIS A 62 0.02 6.36 -5.10
N TRP A 63 -0.37 6.70 -6.32
CA TRP A 63 0.53 7.16 -7.37
C TRP A 63 0.09 8.53 -7.85
N ASP A 64 1.07 9.36 -8.18
CA ASP A 64 0.83 10.69 -8.74
C ASP A 64 1.17 10.68 -10.23
N VAL A 65 0.23 11.12 -11.05
CA VAL A 65 0.39 11.27 -12.48
C VAL A 65 0.13 12.73 -12.85
N PHE A 66 1.20 13.50 -12.88
CA PHE A 66 1.14 14.94 -13.18
C PHE A 66 0.08 15.68 -12.36
N GLY A 67 0.06 15.45 -11.05
CA GLY A 67 -0.83 16.13 -10.13
C GLY A 67 -2.17 15.44 -9.89
N THR A 68 -2.45 14.34 -10.56
CA THR A 68 -3.65 13.55 -10.34
C THR A 68 -3.30 12.28 -9.58
N LEU A 69 -3.96 12.03 -8.46
CA LEU A 69 -3.74 10.81 -7.68
C LEU A 69 -4.56 9.65 -8.24
N LEU A 70 -3.86 8.56 -8.49
CA LEU A 70 -4.47 7.26 -8.76
C LEU A 70 -4.20 6.38 -7.54
N SER A 71 -5.26 5.87 -6.94
CA SER A 71 -5.19 5.13 -5.68
C SER A 71 -5.79 3.74 -5.84
N VAL A 72 -5.10 2.74 -5.31
CA VAL A 72 -5.53 1.34 -5.40
C VAL A 72 -5.67 0.80 -3.98
N GLU A 73 -6.85 0.31 -3.65
CA GLU A 73 -7.16 -0.21 -2.31
C GLU A 73 -7.32 -1.73 -2.34
N SER A 74 -6.77 -2.38 -1.33
CA SER A 74 -6.92 -3.81 -1.10
C SER A 74 -7.27 -4.10 0.35
N LEU A 75 -7.84 -5.27 0.59
CA LEU A 75 -8.05 -5.80 1.92
C LEU A 75 -7.03 -6.89 2.21
N LEU A 76 -6.36 -6.79 3.35
CA LEU A 76 -5.42 -7.79 3.82
C LEU A 76 -6.03 -8.47 5.05
N PRO A 77 -6.28 -9.79 5.00
CA PRO A 77 -6.78 -10.49 6.18
C PRO A 77 -5.72 -10.54 7.28
N PRO A 78 -6.13 -10.77 8.54
CA PRO A 78 -5.18 -10.91 9.64
C PRO A 78 -4.11 -11.96 9.33
N GLY A 79 -2.84 -11.62 9.58
CA GLY A 79 -1.70 -12.51 9.29
C GLY A 79 -1.35 -12.65 7.81
N GLY A 80 -2.00 -11.87 6.94
CA GLY A 80 -1.69 -11.90 5.51
C GLY A 80 -0.32 -11.29 5.19
N LEU A 81 0.23 -11.69 4.05
CA LEU A 81 1.48 -11.13 3.54
C LEU A 81 1.20 -10.02 2.54
N MET A 82 1.92 -8.93 2.68
CA MET A 82 1.90 -7.84 1.71
C MET A 82 2.90 -8.13 0.59
N PRO A 83 2.56 -7.88 -0.67
CA PRO A 83 3.56 -7.95 -1.72
C PRO A 83 4.48 -6.73 -1.63
N THR A 84 5.80 -6.93 -1.71
CA THR A 84 6.69 -5.79 -1.87
C THR A 84 6.59 -5.23 -3.28
N ILE A 85 6.76 -3.92 -3.41
CA ILE A 85 6.93 -3.27 -4.71
C ILE A 85 8.27 -2.53 -4.79
N THR A 86 9.20 -2.81 -3.88
CA THR A 86 10.50 -2.10 -3.85
C THR A 86 11.40 -2.44 -5.02
N ASP A 87 11.21 -3.58 -5.66
CA ASP A 87 11.91 -3.94 -6.90
C ASP A 87 11.37 -3.21 -8.13
N ILE A 88 10.15 -2.70 -8.03
CA ILE A 88 9.50 -1.92 -9.10
C ILE A 88 9.68 -0.42 -8.81
N TYR A 89 9.42 -0.03 -7.58
CA TYR A 89 9.57 1.34 -7.08
C TYR A 89 10.48 1.34 -5.85
N PRO A 90 11.79 1.56 -6.01
CA PRO A 90 12.70 1.60 -4.85
C PRO A 90 12.28 2.61 -3.78
N GLY A 91 11.63 3.71 -4.18
CA GLY A 91 11.12 4.71 -3.25
C GLY A 91 10.00 4.22 -2.33
N ALA A 92 9.45 3.03 -2.58
CA ALA A 92 8.44 2.44 -1.70
C ALA A 92 9.04 1.86 -0.40
N ASP A 93 10.36 1.76 -0.29
CA ASP A 93 11.00 1.14 0.88
C ASP A 93 10.55 1.78 2.21
N TRP A 94 10.55 3.09 2.28
CA TRP A 94 10.15 3.81 3.49
C TRP A 94 8.69 3.53 3.86
N ALA A 95 7.81 3.56 2.87
CA ALA A 95 6.39 3.31 3.11
C ALA A 95 6.14 1.88 3.58
N GLU A 96 6.86 0.90 3.04
CA GLU A 96 6.75 -0.50 3.48
C GLU A 96 7.29 -0.67 4.91
N ARG A 97 8.42 -0.06 5.23
CA ARG A 97 8.99 -0.10 6.58
C ARG A 97 8.06 0.56 7.60
N GLU A 98 7.47 1.70 7.25
CA GLU A 98 6.48 2.38 8.10
C GLU A 98 5.25 1.51 8.32
N THR A 99 4.74 0.88 7.28
CA THR A 99 3.59 -0.01 7.38
C THR A 99 3.89 -1.19 8.29
N ARG A 100 5.08 -1.73 8.21
CA ARG A 100 5.52 -2.80 9.12
C ARG A 100 5.59 -2.29 10.57
N ASP A 101 6.15 -1.11 10.81
CA ASP A 101 6.24 -0.55 12.15
C ASP A 101 4.87 -0.37 12.79
N TYR A 102 3.90 0.13 12.02
CA TYR A 102 2.57 0.44 12.56
C TYR A 102 1.65 -0.77 12.65
N PHE A 103 1.74 -1.70 11.71
CA PHE A 103 0.74 -2.76 11.58
C PHE A 103 1.29 -4.17 11.62
N ALA A 104 2.58 -4.33 11.88
CA ALA A 104 3.25 -5.63 12.00
C ALA A 104 3.08 -6.52 10.75
N VAL A 105 2.91 -5.93 9.58
CA VAL A 105 2.81 -6.71 8.34
C VAL A 105 4.18 -7.17 7.88
N GLU A 106 4.20 -8.34 7.27
CA GLU A 106 5.39 -8.85 6.60
C GLU A 106 5.22 -8.71 5.09
N PHE A 107 6.34 -8.50 4.42
CA PHE A 107 6.36 -8.29 2.98
C PHE A 107 7.01 -9.47 2.28
N ALA A 108 6.26 -10.08 1.36
CA ALA A 108 6.78 -11.14 0.51
C ALA A 108 7.60 -10.53 -0.63
N GLY A 109 8.69 -11.19 -0.99
CA GLY A 109 9.51 -10.77 -2.14
C GLY A 109 10.68 -9.85 -1.80
N ARG A 110 10.93 -9.61 -0.53
CA ARG A 110 12.13 -8.90 -0.06
C ARG A 110 12.75 -9.69 1.09
N ASP A 111 14.08 -9.57 1.26
CA ASP A 111 14.81 -10.34 2.25
C ASP A 111 14.41 -9.99 3.68
N SER A 112 14.22 -8.70 3.93
CA SER A 112 13.81 -8.23 5.25
C SER A 112 13.12 -6.88 5.13
N THR A 113 12.30 -6.55 6.14
CA THR A 113 11.69 -5.23 6.27
C THR A 113 12.18 -4.65 7.59
N PRO A 114 13.30 -3.92 7.56
CA PRO A 114 13.86 -3.35 8.79
C PRO A 114 12.94 -2.26 9.34
N PRO A 115 13.04 -1.97 10.65
CA PRO A 115 12.26 -0.88 11.23
C PRO A 115 12.63 0.46 10.62
N LEU A 116 11.66 1.37 10.53
CA LEU A 116 11.89 2.74 10.08
C LEU A 116 12.08 3.68 11.27
N MET A 117 11.09 3.71 12.17
CA MET A 117 11.08 4.59 13.35
C MET A 117 11.25 3.83 14.66
N LEU A 118 10.85 2.57 14.69
CA LEU A 118 10.98 1.73 15.87
C LEU A 118 12.41 1.28 16.04
N ARG A 119 12.82 1.09 17.31
CA ARG A 119 14.11 0.47 17.60
C ARG A 119 14.07 -1.01 17.20
N ALA A 120 15.24 -1.60 16.97
CA ALA A 120 15.34 -3.01 16.60
C ALA A 120 14.71 -3.94 17.65
N THR A 121 14.67 -3.51 18.92
CA THR A 121 14.09 -4.26 20.03
C THR A 121 12.60 -4.01 20.23
N ASP A 122 12.03 -3.02 19.55
CA ASP A 122 10.61 -2.70 19.69
C ASP A 122 9.76 -3.65 18.85
N ARG A 123 8.61 -4.00 19.40
CA ARG A 123 7.63 -4.80 18.64
C ARG A 123 6.95 -3.94 17.58
N PRO A 124 6.83 -4.44 16.34
CA PRO A 124 6.01 -3.76 15.35
C PRO A 124 4.53 -3.89 15.70
N GLY A 125 3.71 -3.07 15.02
CA GLY A 125 2.26 -3.13 15.16
C GLY A 125 1.69 -2.15 16.18
N ILE A 126 2.32 -1.01 16.35
CA ILE A 126 1.90 -0.01 17.36
C ILE A 126 0.53 0.60 17.08
N LEU A 127 0.02 0.51 15.85
CA LEU A 127 -1.32 1.00 15.49
C LEU A 127 -2.34 -0.10 15.27
N LEU A 128 -1.99 -1.36 15.55
CA LEU A 128 -2.95 -2.44 15.47
C LEU A 128 -3.99 -2.29 16.59
N GLU A 129 -5.26 -2.35 16.21
CA GLU A 129 -6.32 -2.41 17.19
C GLU A 129 -6.33 -3.77 17.86
N THR A 130 -6.34 -3.76 19.20
CA THR A 130 -6.44 -4.97 19.99
C THR A 130 -7.79 -4.98 20.66
N LYS A 131 -8.61 -6.00 20.39
CA LYS A 131 -9.93 -6.14 20.99
C LYS A 131 -9.81 -6.21 22.51
N GLY A 132 -10.52 -5.31 23.20
CA GLY A 132 -10.48 -5.23 24.65
C GLY A 132 -9.26 -4.52 25.22
N ALA A 133 -8.38 -3.97 24.39
CA ALA A 133 -7.26 -3.18 24.88
C ALA A 133 -7.74 -1.85 25.44
N VAL A 134 -7.26 -1.53 26.63
CA VAL A 134 -7.50 -0.22 27.26
C VAL A 134 -6.24 0.62 27.04
N ARG A 135 -6.45 1.81 26.54
CA ARG A 135 -5.35 2.74 26.25
C ARG A 135 -5.50 4.01 27.05
#